data_7ded9beab3e201481f13cf4e41f4703f
#
_entry.id   7ded9beab3e201481f13cf4e41f4703f
#
_cell.length_a   1.000
_cell.length_b   1.000
_cell.length_c   1.000
_cell.angle_alpha   90.00
_cell.angle_beta   90.00
_cell.angle_gamma   90.00
#
_symmetry.space_group_name_H-M   'P 1'
#
loop_
_entity.id
_entity.type
_entity.pdbx_description
1 polymer ?
#
loop_
_entity_poly.entity_id
_entity_poly.type
_entity_poly.pdbx_seq_one_letter_code
_entity_poly.pdbx_strand_id
1 'polypeptide(L)'
;ALLRDSGAEQDFVQRALSGWTPAAAKEPTALQQGQFQQRSRRALRCMILRTLLQEDYRGFSCQLAGNPLYQWFCLVDALDQVRVPSKSEVQRFAHWLPAEQMRAVIDGLLKAGVEKPRQLGLKEALDVEEYFLDSTCVKANIHFPTDWVLLRDGVRTLMKATRLIRKAG
;
A
#
# COMPACT_ATOMS: atom_id res chain seq x y z
N ALA A 1 -14.85 7.31 -7.19
CA ALA A 1 -15.99 7.68 -6.37
C ALA A 1 -15.63 7.65 -4.88
N LEU A 2 -15.64 6.50 -4.20
CA LEU A 2 -15.48 6.36 -2.72
C LEU A 2 -14.35 7.19 -2.10
N LEU A 3 -13.11 7.06 -2.57
CA LEU A 3 -11.95 7.78 -2.03
C LEU A 3 -12.07 9.30 -2.15
N ARG A 4 -12.61 9.78 -3.26
CA ARG A 4 -12.76 11.21 -3.54
C ARG A 4 -13.94 11.79 -2.77
N ASP A 5 -15.07 11.11 -2.82
CA ASP A 5 -16.36 11.62 -2.33
C ASP A 5 -16.47 11.50 -0.79
N SER A 6 -15.67 10.61 -0.17
CA SER A 6 -15.51 10.55 1.30
C SER A 6 -14.69 11.68 1.89
N GLY A 7 -13.89 12.39 1.09
CA GLY A 7 -12.91 13.37 1.58
C GLY A 7 -11.59 12.75 2.09
N ALA A 8 -11.52 11.44 2.30
CA ALA A 8 -10.36 10.77 2.89
C ALA A 8 -9.05 10.97 2.07
N GLU A 9 -9.17 10.99 0.74
CA GLU A 9 -8.03 11.29 -0.13
C GLU A 9 -7.56 12.75 0.04
N GLN A 10 -8.48 13.69 0.18
CA GLN A 10 -8.14 15.09 0.36
C GLN A 10 -7.47 15.32 1.71
N ASP A 11 -8.00 14.74 2.77
CA ASP A 11 -7.42 14.82 4.13
C ASP A 11 -6.01 14.22 4.18
N PHE A 12 -5.80 13.10 3.48
CA PHE A 12 -4.47 12.52 3.34
C PHE A 12 -3.51 13.49 2.64
N VAL A 13 -3.91 14.08 1.51
CA VAL A 13 -3.08 14.99 0.73
C VAL A 13 -2.74 16.25 1.54
N GLN A 14 -3.68 16.79 2.30
CA GLN A 14 -3.45 17.96 3.16
C GLN A 14 -2.46 17.64 4.28
N ARG A 15 -2.59 16.49 4.94
CA ARG A 15 -1.60 16.05 5.95
C ARG A 15 -0.22 15.83 5.35
N ALA A 16 -0.14 15.22 4.18
CA ALA A 16 1.12 15.04 3.48
C ALA A 16 1.77 16.38 3.13
N LEU A 17 0.98 17.36 2.70
CA LEU A 17 1.44 18.69 2.35
C LEU A 17 1.93 19.47 3.59
N SER A 18 1.24 19.38 4.71
CA SER A 18 1.64 20.05 5.96
C SER A 18 2.96 19.51 6.54
N GLY A 19 3.28 18.23 6.30
CA GLY A 19 4.55 17.61 6.69
C GLY A 19 5.66 17.74 5.65
N TRP A 20 5.37 18.33 4.49
CA TRP A 20 6.34 18.41 3.41
C TRP A 20 7.26 19.62 3.55
N THR A 21 8.56 19.37 3.69
CA THR A 21 9.61 20.38 3.62
C THR A 21 10.33 20.24 2.27
N PRO A 22 10.32 21.30 1.42
CA PRO A 22 11.08 21.25 0.17
C PRO A 22 12.59 21.20 0.46
N ALA A 23 13.33 20.48 -0.38
CA ALA A 23 14.78 20.29 -0.23
C ALA A 23 15.60 21.59 -0.33
N ALA A 24 15.07 22.61 -0.98
CA ALA A 24 15.63 23.96 -0.98
C ALA A 24 14.85 24.79 0.04
N ALA A 25 15.53 25.43 0.97
CA ALA A 25 14.97 26.27 2.06
C ALA A 25 14.15 27.50 1.59
N LYS A 26 13.44 27.37 0.47
CA LYS A 26 12.55 28.38 -0.10
C LYS A 26 11.11 27.92 0.01
N GLU A 27 10.19 28.84 0.21
CA GLU A 27 8.76 28.55 0.13
C GLU A 27 8.41 27.87 -1.20
N PRO A 28 7.66 26.76 -1.16
CA PRO A 28 7.33 26.01 -2.36
C PRO A 28 6.40 26.83 -3.26
N THR A 29 6.69 26.85 -4.55
CA THR A 29 5.82 27.48 -5.55
C THR A 29 4.49 26.71 -5.67
N ALA A 30 3.44 27.40 -6.14
CA ALA A 30 2.12 26.77 -6.39
C ALA A 30 2.25 25.55 -7.33
N LEU A 31 3.14 25.59 -8.32
CA LEU A 31 3.41 24.48 -9.22
C LEU A 31 4.02 23.28 -8.48
N GLN A 32 4.98 23.51 -7.61
CA GLN A 32 5.61 22.44 -6.81
C GLN A 32 4.63 21.82 -5.84
N GLN A 33 3.76 22.63 -5.21
CA GLN A 33 2.69 22.13 -4.35
C GLN A 33 1.71 21.25 -5.14
N GLY A 34 1.28 21.69 -6.32
CA GLY A 34 0.40 20.91 -7.19
C GLY A 34 1.01 19.56 -7.63
N GLN A 35 2.30 19.57 -8.00
CA GLN A 35 3.02 18.34 -8.35
C GLN A 35 3.13 17.38 -7.15
N PHE A 36 3.42 17.91 -5.97
CA PHE A 36 3.48 17.13 -4.74
C PHE A 36 2.12 16.51 -4.39
N GLN A 37 1.04 17.28 -4.49
CA GLN A 37 -0.32 16.77 -4.27
C GLN A 37 -0.68 15.65 -5.23
N GLN A 38 -0.41 15.82 -6.53
CA GLN A 38 -0.67 14.76 -7.53
C GLN A 38 0.14 13.49 -7.24
N ARG A 39 1.42 13.66 -6.86
CA ARG A 39 2.27 12.54 -6.50
C ARG A 39 1.76 11.81 -5.26
N SER A 40 1.29 12.55 -4.26
CA SER A 40 0.71 11.99 -3.03
C SER A 40 -0.56 11.19 -3.32
N ARG A 41 -1.47 11.71 -4.15
CA ARG A 41 -2.66 10.98 -4.60
C ARG A 41 -2.32 9.71 -5.35
N ARG A 42 -1.37 9.78 -6.28
CA ARG A 42 -0.89 8.62 -7.03
C ARG A 42 -0.31 7.55 -6.10
N ALA A 43 0.55 7.96 -5.16
CA ALA A 43 1.14 7.06 -4.18
C ALA A 43 0.08 6.34 -3.35
N LEU A 44 -0.90 7.07 -2.80
CA LEU A 44 -2.00 6.51 -2.03
C LEU A 44 -2.78 5.46 -2.84
N ARG A 45 -3.21 5.82 -4.05
CA ARG A 45 -4.00 4.93 -4.90
C ARG A 45 -3.23 3.69 -5.35
N CYS A 46 -1.94 3.84 -5.70
CA CYS A 46 -1.08 2.70 -6.01
C CYS A 46 -0.95 1.75 -4.82
N MET A 47 -0.78 2.27 -3.61
CA MET A 47 -0.65 1.42 -2.42
C MET A 47 -1.96 0.71 -2.06
N ILE A 48 -3.10 1.40 -2.16
CA ILE A 48 -4.41 0.77 -1.97
C ILE A 48 -4.61 -0.36 -2.99
N LEU A 49 -4.41 -0.09 -4.28
CA LEU A 49 -4.62 -1.08 -5.32
C LEU A 49 -3.66 -2.26 -5.18
N ARG A 50 -2.38 -2.01 -4.89
CA ARG A 50 -1.39 -3.07 -4.65
C ARG A 50 -1.82 -3.99 -3.49
N THR A 51 -2.32 -3.41 -2.40
CA THR A 51 -2.79 -4.18 -1.24
C THR A 51 -4.01 -5.03 -1.59
N LEU A 52 -4.96 -4.47 -2.34
CA LEU A 52 -6.15 -5.21 -2.81
C LEU A 52 -5.80 -6.37 -3.73
N LEU A 53 -4.80 -6.19 -4.60
CA LEU A 53 -4.33 -7.23 -5.53
C LEU A 53 -3.38 -8.24 -4.87
N GLN A 54 -2.91 -7.98 -3.65
CA GLN A 54 -1.92 -8.79 -2.92
C GLN A 54 -0.63 -9.02 -3.71
N GLU A 55 -0.22 -8.04 -4.53
CA GLU A 55 0.93 -8.15 -5.41
C GLU A 55 2.22 -7.65 -4.77
N ASP A 56 3.35 -8.23 -5.19
CA ASP A 56 4.65 -7.67 -4.90
C ASP A 56 4.88 -6.37 -5.72
N TYR A 57 5.94 -5.64 -5.43
CA TYR A 57 6.19 -4.35 -6.09
C TYR A 57 6.44 -4.47 -7.60
N ARG A 58 7.02 -5.60 -8.06
CA ARG A 58 7.30 -5.83 -9.48
C ARG A 58 6.04 -6.30 -10.21
N GLY A 59 5.35 -7.27 -9.65
CA GLY A 59 4.09 -7.79 -10.17
C GLY A 59 3.05 -6.68 -10.31
N PHE A 60 2.92 -5.83 -9.29
CA PHE A 60 2.06 -4.66 -9.34
C PHE A 60 2.41 -3.71 -10.49
N SER A 61 3.70 -3.38 -10.70
CA SER A 61 4.11 -2.51 -11.82
C SER A 61 3.79 -3.13 -13.19
N CYS A 62 3.94 -4.45 -13.32
CA CYS A 62 3.58 -5.16 -14.54
C CYS A 62 2.07 -5.16 -14.79
N GLN A 63 1.26 -5.45 -13.76
CA GLN A 63 -0.20 -5.43 -13.88
C GLN A 63 -0.73 -4.03 -14.17
N LEU A 64 -0.17 -3.00 -13.53
CA LEU A 64 -0.52 -1.61 -13.79
C LEU A 64 -0.21 -1.19 -15.24
N ALA A 65 0.90 -1.69 -15.82
CA ALA A 65 1.25 -1.44 -17.21
C ALA A 65 0.25 -2.06 -18.21
N GLY A 66 -0.33 -3.22 -17.87
CA GLY A 66 -1.22 -3.98 -18.75
C GLY A 66 -2.71 -3.66 -18.59
N ASN A 67 -3.13 -2.89 -17.59
CA ASN A 67 -4.53 -2.70 -17.29
C ASN A 67 -4.94 -1.21 -17.27
N PRO A 68 -5.70 -0.74 -18.29
CA PRO A 68 -6.16 0.65 -18.36
C PRO A 68 -7.01 1.10 -17.17
N LEU A 69 -7.82 0.20 -16.58
CA LEU A 69 -8.64 0.52 -15.41
C LEU A 69 -7.76 0.83 -14.19
N TYR A 70 -6.67 0.07 -14.01
CA TYR A 70 -5.71 0.32 -12.92
C TYR A 70 -4.94 1.62 -13.16
N GLN A 71 -4.58 1.90 -14.41
CA GLN A 71 -3.92 3.15 -14.81
C GLN A 71 -4.80 4.36 -14.48
N TRP A 72 -6.06 4.31 -14.88
CA TRP A 72 -7.05 5.32 -14.54
C TRP A 72 -7.21 5.50 -13.03
N PHE A 73 -7.36 4.39 -12.29
CA PHE A 73 -7.50 4.45 -10.84
C PHE A 73 -6.27 5.07 -10.17
N CYS A 74 -5.07 4.70 -10.60
CA CYS A 74 -3.80 5.18 -10.04
C CYS A 74 -3.37 6.56 -10.57
N LEU A 75 -4.15 7.19 -11.44
CA LEU A 75 -3.83 8.49 -12.06
C LEU A 75 -2.45 8.48 -12.77
N VAL A 76 -2.16 7.40 -13.48
CA VAL A 76 -0.91 7.28 -14.27
C VAL A 76 -1.15 7.43 -15.76
N ASP A 77 -2.40 7.44 -16.20
CA ASP A 77 -2.83 7.78 -17.55
C ASP A 77 -2.71 9.30 -17.75
N ALA A 78 -1.91 9.70 -18.68
CA ALA A 78 -1.88 11.07 -19.21
C ALA A 78 -2.30 11.04 -20.69
N LEU A 79 -2.80 12.14 -21.20
CA LEU A 79 -3.41 12.25 -22.53
C LEU A 79 -2.53 11.68 -23.67
N ASP A 80 -1.19 11.68 -23.51
CA ASP A 80 -0.26 11.22 -24.53
C ASP A 80 0.73 10.14 -24.07
N GLN A 81 0.81 9.88 -22.77
CA GLN A 81 1.78 8.91 -22.24
C GLN A 81 1.29 8.28 -20.93
N VAL A 82 1.31 6.94 -20.88
CA VAL A 82 1.12 6.20 -19.64
C VAL A 82 2.47 6.08 -18.94
N ARG A 83 2.65 6.78 -17.82
CA ARG A 83 3.87 6.72 -17.03
C ARG A 83 3.67 5.81 -15.81
N VAL A 84 3.88 4.52 -16.03
CA VAL A 84 3.78 3.51 -14.98
C VAL A 84 4.96 3.65 -14.02
N PRO A 85 4.71 3.74 -12.70
CA PRO A 85 5.78 3.78 -11.71
C PRO A 85 6.55 2.46 -11.70
N SER A 86 7.87 2.56 -11.65
CA SER A 86 8.77 1.42 -11.56
C SER A 86 8.66 0.73 -10.19
N LYS A 87 9.16 -0.53 -10.08
CA LYS A 87 9.27 -1.24 -8.80
C LYS A 87 9.85 -0.36 -7.68
N SER A 88 10.95 0.34 -7.96
CA SER A 88 11.63 1.19 -6.96
C SER A 88 10.79 2.42 -6.59
N GLU A 89 9.97 2.93 -7.50
CA GLU A 89 9.07 4.04 -7.21
C GLU A 89 7.88 3.59 -6.35
N VAL A 90 7.30 2.43 -6.65
CA VAL A 90 6.24 1.82 -5.83
C VAL A 90 6.76 1.50 -4.43
N GLN A 91 7.98 1.00 -4.31
CA GLN A 91 8.64 0.78 -3.02
C GLN A 91 8.82 2.08 -2.23
N ARG A 92 9.22 3.17 -2.89
CA ARG A 92 9.28 4.50 -2.26
C ARG A 92 7.92 5.00 -1.80
N PHE A 93 6.84 4.71 -2.54
CA PHE A 93 5.48 5.01 -2.10
C PHE A 93 5.13 4.27 -0.81
N ALA A 94 5.54 3.02 -0.65
CA ALA A 94 5.31 2.26 0.58
C ALA A 94 6.02 2.89 1.80
N HIS A 95 7.24 3.39 1.63
CA HIS A 95 7.95 4.11 2.70
C HIS A 95 7.34 5.49 3.01
N TRP A 96 6.70 6.09 2.03
CA TRP A 96 6.07 7.40 2.17
C TRP A 96 4.70 7.34 2.85
N LEU A 97 4.09 6.15 2.89
CA LEU A 97 2.78 5.88 3.45
C LEU A 97 2.90 4.94 4.67
N PRO A 98 3.29 5.45 5.84
CA PRO A 98 3.34 4.65 7.04
C PRO A 98 1.95 4.09 7.40
N ALA A 99 1.93 2.97 8.10
CA ALA A 99 0.71 2.25 8.45
C ALA A 99 -0.34 3.13 9.16
N GLU A 100 0.10 4.07 9.98
CA GLU A 100 -0.77 5.02 10.69
C GLU A 100 -1.56 5.93 9.74
N GLN A 101 -0.91 6.42 8.67
CA GLN A 101 -1.59 7.24 7.67
C GLN A 101 -2.60 6.43 6.86
N MET A 102 -2.26 5.18 6.54
CA MET A 102 -3.20 4.26 5.88
C MET A 102 -4.40 3.95 6.77
N ARG A 103 -4.18 3.72 8.06
CA ARG A 103 -5.26 3.52 9.04
C ARG A 103 -6.19 4.73 9.09
N ALA A 104 -5.64 5.94 9.19
CA ALA A 104 -6.44 7.16 9.20
C ALA A 104 -7.27 7.36 7.89
N VAL A 105 -6.78 6.90 6.74
CA VAL A 105 -7.57 6.89 5.49
C VAL A 105 -8.72 5.87 5.57
N ILE A 106 -8.47 4.68 6.11
CA ILE A 106 -9.48 3.64 6.30
C ILE A 106 -10.56 4.13 7.27
N ASP A 107 -10.16 4.68 8.40
CA ASP A 107 -11.09 5.23 9.40
C ASP A 107 -11.97 6.34 8.81
N GLY A 108 -11.37 7.23 8.00
CA GLY A 108 -12.11 8.27 7.27
C GLY A 108 -13.12 7.70 6.27
N LEU A 109 -12.76 6.62 5.57
CA LEU A 109 -13.67 5.93 4.64
C LEU A 109 -14.83 5.24 5.37
N LEU A 110 -14.54 4.54 6.47
CA LEU A 110 -15.55 3.87 7.30
C LEU A 110 -16.52 4.89 7.88
N LYS A 111 -16.00 5.96 8.48
CA LYS A 111 -16.81 7.05 9.03
C LYS A 111 -17.73 7.66 7.98
N ALA A 112 -17.20 7.95 6.79
CA ALA A 112 -18.01 8.48 5.70
C ALA A 112 -19.07 7.47 5.22
N GLY A 113 -18.77 6.16 5.23
CA GLY A 113 -19.72 5.09 4.90
C GLY A 113 -20.88 4.97 5.88
N VAL A 114 -20.64 5.28 7.16
CA VAL A 114 -21.69 5.35 8.18
C VAL A 114 -22.50 6.64 8.08
N GLU A 115 -21.82 7.80 8.01
CA GLU A 115 -22.48 9.10 8.09
C GLU A 115 -23.15 9.55 6.77
N LYS A 116 -22.55 9.19 5.63
CA LYS A 116 -22.95 9.71 4.30
C LYS A 116 -23.08 8.61 3.23
N PRO A 117 -23.83 7.53 3.48
CA PRO A 117 -23.85 6.37 2.59
C PRO A 117 -24.30 6.70 1.17
N ARG A 118 -25.33 7.54 1.02
CA ARG A 118 -25.86 7.92 -0.30
C ARG A 118 -24.88 8.71 -1.15
N GLN A 119 -24.06 9.57 -0.53
CA GLN A 119 -23.01 10.32 -1.26
C GLN A 119 -21.91 9.40 -1.79
N LEU A 120 -21.68 8.26 -1.12
CA LEU A 120 -20.75 7.24 -1.53
C LEU A 120 -21.34 6.21 -2.49
N GLY A 121 -22.60 6.34 -2.86
CA GLY A 121 -23.31 5.37 -3.71
C GLY A 121 -23.68 4.07 -3.01
N LEU A 122 -23.65 4.06 -1.68
CA LEU A 122 -24.09 2.93 -0.87
C LEU A 122 -25.62 2.97 -0.71
N LYS A 123 -26.29 1.82 -0.76
CA LYS A 123 -27.73 1.72 -0.56
C LYS A 123 -28.11 1.97 0.90
N GLU A 124 -27.27 1.48 1.82
CA GLU A 124 -27.45 1.53 3.27
C GLU A 124 -26.16 2.00 3.94
N ALA A 125 -26.26 2.49 5.17
CA ALA A 125 -25.10 2.82 5.99
C ALA A 125 -24.31 1.55 6.29
N LEU A 126 -22.96 1.70 6.39
CA LEU A 126 -22.12 0.60 6.84
C LEU A 126 -22.41 0.32 8.30
N ASP A 127 -22.70 -0.93 8.62
CA ASP A 127 -22.71 -1.40 10.00
C ASP A 127 -21.28 -1.77 10.39
N VAL A 128 -20.74 -1.06 11.39
CA VAL A 128 -19.37 -1.29 11.91
C VAL A 128 -19.38 -2.00 13.27
N GLU A 129 -20.56 -2.34 13.79
CA GLU A 129 -20.69 -3.08 15.03
C GLU A 129 -20.61 -4.60 14.78
N GLU A 130 -20.94 -5.04 13.57
CA GLU A 130 -20.83 -6.44 13.16
C GLU A 130 -19.60 -6.65 12.28
N TYR A 131 -18.72 -7.58 12.67
CA TYR A 131 -17.65 -8.05 11.80
C TYR A 131 -17.68 -9.55 11.62
N PHE A 132 -17.48 -9.95 10.37
CA PHE A 132 -17.31 -11.32 10.00
C PHE A 132 -15.81 -11.62 9.92
N LEU A 133 -15.33 -12.49 10.82
CA LEU A 133 -13.96 -13.01 10.76
C LEU A 133 -13.98 -14.29 9.93
N ASP A 134 -13.38 -14.24 8.75
CA ASP A 134 -13.11 -15.44 7.96
C ASP A 134 -11.69 -15.92 8.21
N SER A 135 -11.52 -17.21 8.44
CA SER A 135 -10.21 -17.83 8.59
C SER A 135 -9.57 -18.00 7.22
N THR A 136 -8.71 -17.08 6.84
CA THR A 136 -7.88 -17.24 5.65
C THR A 136 -6.64 -18.06 5.98
N CYS A 137 -6.37 -19.10 5.19
CA CYS A 137 -5.08 -19.77 5.23
C CYS A 137 -4.00 -18.79 4.79
N VAL A 138 -3.23 -18.29 5.73
CA VAL A 138 -2.01 -17.55 5.41
C VAL A 138 -1.05 -18.56 4.79
N LYS A 139 -0.68 -18.35 3.53
CA LYS A 139 0.40 -19.11 2.91
C LYS A 139 1.68 -18.84 3.71
N ALA A 140 1.96 -19.72 4.67
CA ALA A 140 3.28 -19.74 5.27
C ALA A 140 4.29 -20.05 4.16
N ASN A 141 5.41 -19.36 4.17
CA ASN A 141 6.50 -19.61 3.23
C ASN A 141 7.24 -20.90 3.66
N ILE A 142 6.47 -22.00 3.72
CA ILE A 142 6.97 -23.32 4.07
C ILE A 142 7.43 -23.94 2.76
N HIS A 143 8.73 -24.21 2.67
CA HIS A 143 9.25 -25.06 1.60
C HIS A 143 8.50 -26.38 1.59
N PHE A 144 8.15 -26.84 0.40
CA PHE A 144 7.55 -28.17 0.24
C PHE A 144 8.44 -29.18 0.98
N PRO A 145 7.93 -29.93 1.97
CA PRO A 145 8.75 -30.81 2.79
C PRO A 145 9.16 -32.02 1.96
N THR A 146 10.18 -31.85 1.14
CA THR A 146 10.88 -33.01 0.56
C THR A 146 11.91 -33.48 1.56
N ASP A 147 12.11 -34.79 1.69
CA ASP A 147 13.04 -35.40 2.65
C ASP A 147 14.44 -34.77 2.57
N TRP A 148 14.89 -34.40 1.39
CA TRP A 148 16.15 -33.71 1.15
C TRP A 148 16.20 -32.29 1.76
N VAL A 149 15.12 -31.54 1.70
CA VAL A 149 15.04 -30.19 2.26
C VAL A 149 15.02 -30.28 3.78
N LEU A 150 14.25 -31.20 4.34
CA LEU A 150 14.19 -31.44 5.79
C LEU A 150 15.55 -31.90 6.33
N LEU A 151 16.22 -32.84 5.66
CA LEU A 151 17.54 -33.31 6.02
C LEU A 151 18.59 -32.20 5.99
N ARG A 152 18.61 -31.40 4.91
CA ARG A 152 19.52 -30.26 4.77
C ARG A 152 19.33 -29.24 5.89
N ASP A 153 18.07 -28.90 6.19
CA ASP A 153 17.74 -27.88 7.19
C ASP A 153 17.99 -28.41 8.61
N GLY A 154 17.79 -29.70 8.85
CA GLY A 154 18.20 -30.39 10.06
C GLY A 154 19.72 -30.35 10.28
N VAL A 155 20.52 -30.69 9.26
CA VAL A 155 21.98 -30.62 9.31
C VAL A 155 22.46 -29.18 9.57
N ARG A 156 21.89 -28.18 8.89
CA ARG A 156 22.20 -26.77 9.12
C ARG A 156 21.93 -26.33 10.56
N THR A 157 20.81 -26.74 11.11
CA THR A 157 20.43 -26.43 12.51
C THR A 157 21.38 -27.03 13.49
N LEU A 158 21.76 -28.32 13.33
CA LEU A 158 22.75 -28.99 14.16
C LEU A 158 24.13 -28.33 14.08
N MET A 159 24.57 -27.97 12.86
CA MET A 159 25.84 -27.27 12.68
C MET A 159 25.85 -25.89 13.36
N LYS A 160 24.70 -25.18 13.33
CA LYS A 160 24.55 -23.91 14.03
C LYS A 160 24.61 -24.07 15.54
N ALA A 161 23.90 -25.05 16.09
CA ALA A 161 23.92 -25.38 17.51
C ALA A 161 25.35 -25.76 17.99
N THR A 162 26.04 -26.62 17.25
CA THR A 162 27.43 -27.01 17.54
C THR A 162 28.39 -25.81 17.56
N ARG A 163 28.24 -24.88 16.63
CA ARG A 163 29.05 -23.65 16.61
C ARG A 163 28.76 -22.73 17.79
N LEU A 164 27.51 -22.64 18.23
CA LEU A 164 27.12 -21.84 19.39
C LEU A 164 27.70 -22.46 20.69
N ILE A 165 27.62 -23.77 20.85
CA ILE A 165 28.16 -24.48 22.00
C ILE A 165 29.69 -24.28 22.06
N ARG A 166 30.39 -24.40 20.93
CA ARG A 166 31.86 -24.19 20.89
C ARG A 166 32.29 -22.73 21.16
N LYS A 167 31.38 -21.77 20.98
CA LYS A 167 31.66 -20.36 21.33
C LYS A 167 31.37 -20.03 22.78
N ALA A 168 30.50 -20.79 23.41
CA ALA A 168 30.08 -20.58 24.80
C ALA A 168 30.94 -21.35 25.83
N GLY A 169 31.75 -22.30 25.43
CA GLY A 169 32.75 -23.04 26.23
C GLY A 169 34.15 -22.65 25.85
#